data_0cc396ba3dd25048765be44f14256a40
#
_entry.id   0cc396ba3dd25048765be44f14256a40
#
_cell.length_a   1.000
_cell.length_b   1.000
_cell.length_c   1.000
_cell.angle_alpha   90.00
_cell.angle_beta   90.00
_cell.angle_gamma   90.00
#
_symmetry.space_group_name_H-M   'P 1'
#
loop_
_entity.id
_entity.type
_entity.pdbx_description
1 polymer ?
#
loop_
_entity_poly.entity_id
_entity_poly.type
_entity_poly.pdbx_seq_one_letter_code
_entity_poly.pdbx_strand_id
1 'polypeptide(L)'
;PREGNSAQPFILMRYAEVLLNAAEAAVELSLASVSSPDGTDMLSVATKAINDIRERAGAQLLTASLTGTTDSRDIVRKERRKELAFEHKTKWDLRRWRVNHYEGRDGFWGEQRNKDRFSNTTRYRFRGIYPFYSTATGKWFFDVCFNYTTAGDKDFGYTPVDYYFSIPDGEVSKSPVIDQQPNR
;
A
#
# COMPACT_ATOMS: atom_id res chain seq x y z
N PRO A 1 32.35 -6.83 10.30
CA PRO A 1 31.14 -7.41 9.73
C PRO A 1 31.21 -7.21 8.22
N ARG A 2 30.95 -8.25 7.45
CA ARG A 2 30.80 -8.11 5.99
C ARG A 2 29.48 -7.40 5.69
N GLU A 3 29.51 -6.47 4.77
CA GLU A 3 28.28 -5.84 4.25
C GLU A 3 27.29 -6.95 3.82
N GLY A 4 26.04 -6.84 4.25
CA GLY A 4 25.00 -7.83 3.97
C GLY A 4 24.78 -8.90 5.03
N ASN A 5 25.61 -8.99 6.06
CA ASN A 5 25.40 -9.91 7.19
C ASN A 5 24.68 -9.18 8.35
N SER A 6 23.35 -9.19 8.32
CA SER A 6 22.54 -8.78 9.47
C SER A 6 22.26 -10.00 10.36
N ALA A 7 22.45 -9.85 11.66
CA ALA A 7 22.01 -10.84 12.64
C ALA A 7 20.51 -10.74 12.95
N GLN A 8 19.81 -9.74 12.37
CA GLN A 8 18.38 -9.59 12.57
C GLN A 8 17.60 -10.61 11.72
N PRO A 9 16.67 -11.34 12.33
CA PRO A 9 15.81 -12.26 11.59
C PRO A 9 14.90 -11.48 10.63
N PHE A 10 14.70 -12.01 9.44
CA PHE A 10 13.72 -11.49 8.51
C PHE A 10 12.31 -11.89 8.98
N ILE A 11 11.48 -10.91 9.25
CA ILE A 11 10.08 -11.14 9.68
C ILE A 11 9.24 -11.50 8.47
N LEU A 12 8.83 -12.76 8.39
CA LEU A 12 7.93 -13.22 7.33
C LEU A 12 6.49 -12.77 7.56
N MET A 13 6.01 -12.91 8.80
CA MET A 13 4.65 -12.55 9.22
C MET A 13 4.65 -12.23 10.71
N ARG A 14 3.77 -11.32 11.13
CA ARG A 14 3.55 -11.00 12.55
C ARG A 14 2.07 -10.76 12.83
N TYR A 15 1.70 -10.80 14.09
CA TYR A 15 0.28 -10.75 14.50
C TYR A 15 -0.45 -9.50 13.99
N ALA A 16 0.19 -8.35 13.94
CA ALA A 16 -0.40 -7.15 13.37
C ALA A 16 -0.80 -7.31 11.90
N GLU A 17 -0.05 -8.09 11.11
CA GLU A 17 -0.44 -8.40 9.73
C GLU A 17 -1.72 -9.25 9.68
N VAL A 18 -1.88 -10.18 10.62
CA VAL A 18 -3.10 -10.99 10.75
C VAL A 18 -4.31 -10.11 11.08
N LEU A 19 -4.16 -9.19 12.04
CA LEU A 19 -5.20 -8.23 12.39
C LEU A 19 -5.59 -7.33 11.20
N LEU A 20 -4.61 -6.86 10.44
CA LEU A 20 -4.85 -6.04 9.26
C LEU A 20 -5.49 -6.84 8.12
N ASN A 21 -5.13 -8.10 7.94
CA ASN A 21 -5.80 -8.99 6.98
C ASN A 21 -7.27 -9.20 7.35
N ALA A 22 -7.57 -9.44 8.62
CA ALA A 22 -8.93 -9.58 9.12
C ALA A 22 -9.74 -8.27 8.92
N ALA A 23 -9.15 -7.13 9.26
CA ALA A 23 -9.80 -5.82 9.09
C ALA A 23 -10.09 -5.52 7.61
N GLU A 24 -9.15 -5.80 6.71
CA GLU A 24 -9.35 -5.61 5.28
C GLU A 24 -10.45 -6.53 4.74
N ALA A 25 -10.39 -7.82 5.07
CA ALA A 25 -11.41 -8.78 4.65
C ALA A 25 -12.82 -8.38 5.13
N ALA A 26 -12.95 -7.93 6.38
CA ALA A 26 -14.19 -7.49 6.95
C ALA A 26 -14.81 -6.29 6.21
N VAL A 27 -13.99 -5.29 5.88
CA VAL A 27 -14.45 -4.12 5.12
C VAL A 27 -14.80 -4.50 3.68
N GLU A 28 -14.02 -5.35 3.03
CA GLU A 28 -14.30 -5.80 1.64
C GLU A 28 -15.58 -6.64 1.56
N LEU A 29 -15.81 -7.53 2.52
CA LEU A 29 -17.07 -8.30 2.62
C LEU A 29 -18.28 -7.38 2.79
N SER A 30 -18.16 -6.41 3.69
CA SER A 30 -19.23 -5.40 3.89
C SER A 30 -19.49 -4.57 2.63
N LEU A 31 -18.45 -4.17 1.90
CA LEU A 31 -18.59 -3.48 0.62
C LEU A 31 -19.27 -4.35 -0.45
N ALA A 32 -19.02 -5.64 -0.41
CA ALA A 32 -19.67 -6.62 -1.29
C ALA A 32 -21.07 -7.02 -0.83
N SER A 33 -21.58 -6.46 0.27
CA SER A 33 -22.86 -6.82 0.90
C SER A 33 -22.96 -8.30 1.27
N VAL A 34 -21.83 -8.91 1.66
CA VAL A 34 -21.74 -10.29 2.11
C VAL A 34 -21.72 -10.30 3.65
N SER A 35 -22.68 -11.04 4.23
CA SER A 35 -22.76 -11.23 5.68
C SER A 35 -21.82 -12.33 6.15
N SER A 36 -21.38 -12.24 7.41
CA SER A 36 -20.65 -13.32 8.05
C SER A 36 -21.54 -14.55 8.20
N PRO A 37 -21.05 -15.76 7.89
CA PRO A 37 -21.82 -16.99 8.03
C PRO A 37 -22.26 -17.28 9.47
N ASP A 38 -21.52 -16.83 10.46
CA ASP A 38 -21.76 -17.02 11.89
C ASP A 38 -22.47 -15.83 12.57
N GLY A 39 -22.89 -14.82 11.80
CA GLY A 39 -23.53 -13.63 12.30
C GLY A 39 -22.59 -12.64 13.00
N THR A 40 -21.28 -12.82 12.94
CA THR A 40 -20.32 -11.90 13.54
C THR A 40 -20.41 -10.51 12.88
N ASP A 41 -20.40 -9.47 13.68
CA ASP A 41 -20.26 -8.10 13.19
C ASP A 41 -18.80 -7.83 12.73
N MET A 42 -18.59 -8.05 11.44
CA MET A 42 -17.28 -7.97 10.82
C MET A 42 -16.66 -6.56 10.93
N LEU A 43 -17.49 -5.51 10.90
CA LEU A 43 -16.99 -4.14 10.99
C LEU A 43 -16.54 -3.77 12.43
N SER A 44 -17.22 -4.35 13.42
CA SER A 44 -16.76 -4.25 14.81
C SER A 44 -15.41 -4.94 14.99
N VAL A 45 -15.24 -6.15 14.44
CA VAL A 45 -13.95 -6.86 14.44
C VAL A 45 -12.86 -6.03 13.75
N ALA A 46 -13.15 -5.45 12.59
CA ALA A 46 -12.20 -4.61 11.86
C ALA A 46 -11.80 -3.37 12.68
N THR A 47 -12.77 -2.70 13.27
CA THR A 47 -12.55 -1.51 14.11
C THR A 47 -11.65 -1.84 15.30
N LYS A 48 -11.96 -2.95 15.97
CA LYS A 48 -11.16 -3.44 17.10
C LYS A 48 -9.73 -3.76 16.68
N ALA A 49 -9.55 -4.46 15.57
CA ALA A 49 -8.23 -4.85 15.08
C ALA A 49 -7.34 -3.62 14.78
N ILE A 50 -7.90 -2.58 14.18
CA ILE A 50 -7.16 -1.33 13.95
C ILE A 50 -6.83 -0.63 15.27
N ASN A 51 -7.78 -0.60 16.19
CA ASN A 51 -7.57 0.05 17.49
C ASN A 51 -6.55 -0.69 18.36
N ASP A 52 -6.52 -2.02 18.34
CA ASP A 52 -5.50 -2.83 19.05
C ASP A 52 -4.08 -2.49 18.55
N ILE A 53 -3.93 -2.29 17.23
CA ILE A 53 -2.65 -1.87 16.62
C ILE A 53 -2.27 -0.47 17.07
N ARG A 54 -3.21 0.47 17.03
CA ARG A 54 -2.99 1.87 17.42
C ARG A 54 -2.69 2.03 18.88
N GLU A 55 -3.41 1.33 19.75
CA GLU A 55 -3.18 1.33 21.19
C GLU A 55 -1.77 0.85 21.52
N ARG A 56 -1.36 -0.28 20.93
CA ARG A 56 0.01 -0.79 21.09
C ARG A 56 1.07 0.23 20.64
N ALA A 57 0.79 0.99 19.59
CA ALA A 57 1.70 2.00 19.04
C ALA A 57 1.63 3.34 19.79
N GLY A 58 0.75 3.49 20.79
CA GLY A 58 0.51 4.77 21.46
C GLY A 58 -0.13 5.82 20.56
N ALA A 59 -0.81 5.40 19.48
CA ALA A 59 -1.45 6.28 18.52
C ALA A 59 -2.91 6.53 18.91
N GLN A 60 -3.47 7.64 18.41
CA GLN A 60 -4.88 7.95 18.63
C GLN A 60 -5.78 6.87 18.03
N LEU A 61 -6.73 6.38 18.80
CA LEU A 61 -7.72 5.42 18.36
C LEU A 61 -8.64 6.01 17.28
N LEU A 62 -9.33 5.15 16.55
CA LEU A 62 -10.38 5.61 15.64
C LEU A 62 -11.46 6.35 16.42
N THR A 63 -11.86 7.51 15.90
CA THR A 63 -12.93 8.33 16.51
C THR A 63 -14.33 7.80 16.22
N ALA A 64 -14.45 6.93 15.21
CA ALA A 64 -15.69 6.27 14.82
C ALA A 64 -15.41 4.85 14.36
N SER A 65 -16.40 3.97 14.46
CA SER A 65 -16.33 2.62 13.92
C SER A 65 -16.20 2.64 12.42
N LEU A 66 -15.50 1.66 11.87
CA LEU A 66 -15.45 1.44 10.43
C LEU A 66 -16.84 1.08 9.90
N THR A 67 -17.09 1.45 8.67
CA THR A 67 -18.35 1.20 7.97
C THR A 67 -18.07 0.50 6.64
N GLY A 68 -19.09 -0.02 5.97
CA GLY A 68 -18.97 -0.65 4.65
C GLY A 68 -18.77 0.37 3.53
N THR A 69 -17.75 1.20 3.63
CA THR A 69 -17.48 2.29 2.68
C THR A 69 -16.05 2.25 2.14
N THR A 70 -15.84 2.93 1.02
CA THR A 70 -14.50 3.13 0.45
C THR A 70 -13.57 3.89 1.39
N ASP A 71 -14.11 4.80 2.20
CA ASP A 71 -13.32 5.54 3.20
C ASP A 71 -12.75 4.60 4.27
N SER A 72 -13.55 3.63 4.73
CA SER A 72 -13.08 2.59 5.66
C SER A 72 -12.02 1.69 5.03
N ARG A 73 -12.17 1.33 3.75
CA ARG A 73 -11.13 0.65 2.97
C ARG A 73 -9.83 1.43 2.98
N ASP A 74 -9.89 2.72 2.73
CA ASP A 74 -8.71 3.59 2.71
C ASP A 74 -8.06 3.73 4.09
N ILE A 75 -8.86 3.80 5.16
CA ILE A 75 -8.35 3.80 6.53
C ILE A 75 -7.54 2.51 6.79
N VAL A 76 -8.10 1.35 6.50
CA VAL A 76 -7.42 0.06 6.70
C VAL A 76 -6.15 -0.04 5.87
N ARG A 77 -6.19 0.34 4.59
CA ARG A 77 -5.01 0.33 3.71
C ARG A 77 -3.92 1.28 4.17
N LYS A 78 -4.29 2.47 4.64
CA LYS A 78 -3.34 3.45 5.21
C LYS A 78 -2.72 2.94 6.50
N GLU A 79 -3.52 2.32 7.38
CA GLU A 79 -3.00 1.73 8.62
C GLU A 79 -2.04 0.57 8.33
N ARG A 80 -2.41 -0.32 7.41
CA ARG A 80 -1.55 -1.42 6.96
C ARG A 80 -0.20 -0.92 6.45
N ARG A 81 -0.21 0.14 5.66
CA ARG A 81 1.02 0.72 5.15
C ARG A 81 1.91 1.31 6.24
N LYS A 82 1.32 1.98 7.25
CA LYS A 82 2.07 2.54 8.38
C LYS A 82 2.65 1.45 9.24
N GLU A 83 1.81 0.50 9.61
CA GLU A 83 2.16 -0.58 10.53
C GLU A 83 3.22 -1.52 9.95
N LEU A 84 3.12 -1.87 8.66
CA LEU A 84 4.03 -2.77 7.97
C LEU A 84 5.12 -2.03 7.16
N ALA A 85 5.42 -0.79 7.55
CA ALA A 85 6.48 -0.02 6.92
C ALA A 85 7.83 -0.74 7.02
N PHE A 86 8.59 -0.76 5.92
CA PHE A 86 9.88 -1.43 5.80
C PHE A 86 9.88 -2.97 5.87
N GLU A 87 8.70 -3.59 5.90
CA GLU A 87 8.55 -5.06 5.92
C GLU A 87 8.29 -5.66 4.53
N HIS A 88 8.60 -4.91 3.47
CA HIS A 88 8.46 -5.32 2.06
C HIS A 88 7.04 -5.71 1.62
N LYS A 89 6.01 -5.37 2.40
CA LYS A 89 4.60 -5.71 2.12
C LYS A 89 3.95 -4.77 1.11
N THR A 90 4.28 -3.49 1.15
CA THR A 90 3.62 -2.44 0.34
C THR A 90 3.62 -2.75 -1.15
N LYS A 91 4.73 -3.27 -1.71
CA LYS A 91 4.81 -3.62 -3.13
C LYS A 91 3.74 -4.63 -3.54
N TRP A 92 3.53 -5.64 -2.70
CA TRP A 92 2.55 -6.69 -2.95
C TRP A 92 1.13 -6.20 -2.74
N ASP A 93 0.90 -5.39 -1.72
CA ASP A 93 -0.39 -4.78 -1.45
C ASP A 93 -0.86 -3.89 -2.61
N LEU A 94 -0.01 -3.02 -3.11
CA LEU A 94 -0.31 -2.15 -4.24
C LEU A 94 -0.63 -2.96 -5.52
N ARG A 95 0.05 -4.10 -5.71
CA ARG A 95 -0.23 -5.00 -6.84
C ARG A 95 -1.58 -5.69 -6.70
N ARG A 96 -1.87 -6.30 -5.55
CA ARG A 96 -3.12 -7.02 -5.34
C ARG A 96 -4.34 -6.08 -5.29
N TRP A 97 -4.18 -4.86 -4.81
CA TRP A 97 -5.22 -3.84 -4.84
C TRP A 97 -5.40 -3.20 -6.23
N ARG A 98 -4.49 -3.43 -7.15
CA ARG A 98 -4.49 -2.86 -8.50
C ARG A 98 -4.55 -1.32 -8.52
N VAL A 99 -3.77 -0.68 -7.66
CA VAL A 99 -3.79 0.78 -7.47
C VAL A 99 -2.50 1.48 -7.92
N ASN A 100 -1.59 0.75 -8.57
CA ASN A 100 -0.33 1.31 -9.04
C ASN A 100 -0.43 2.03 -10.38
N HIS A 101 -1.40 1.69 -11.21
CA HIS A 101 -1.62 2.34 -12.49
C HIS A 101 -2.78 3.33 -12.39
N TYR A 102 -2.75 4.31 -13.26
CA TYR A 102 -3.80 5.32 -13.33
C TYR A 102 -4.76 4.99 -14.48
N GLU A 103 -6.00 4.70 -14.16
CA GLU A 103 -7.11 4.58 -15.11
C GLU A 103 -8.27 5.48 -14.69
N GLY A 104 -8.02 6.79 -14.57
CA GLY A 104 -9.07 7.75 -14.23
C GLY A 104 -9.65 7.60 -12.83
N ARG A 105 -9.08 6.74 -11.99
CA ARG A 105 -9.39 6.61 -10.56
C ARG A 105 -8.22 7.12 -9.75
N ASP A 106 -8.54 7.67 -8.59
CA ASP A 106 -7.52 8.00 -7.62
C ASP A 106 -6.78 6.72 -7.25
N GLY A 107 -5.49 6.66 -7.54
CA GLY A 107 -4.63 5.55 -7.11
C GLY A 107 -4.65 5.41 -5.58
N PHE A 108 -3.83 4.52 -5.02
CA PHE A 108 -3.74 4.29 -3.57
C PHE A 108 -3.65 5.58 -2.74
N TRP A 109 -3.15 6.63 -3.32
CA TRP A 109 -3.00 7.94 -2.70
C TRP A 109 -4.27 8.78 -2.74
N GLY A 110 -5.33 8.33 -3.48
CA GLY A 110 -6.72 8.78 -3.43
C GLY A 110 -6.94 10.28 -3.50
N GLU A 111 -5.96 11.04 -3.94
CA GLU A 111 -6.00 12.47 -3.84
C GLU A 111 -6.08 13.12 -5.21
N GLN A 112 -6.99 14.05 -5.34
CA GLN A 112 -7.07 14.98 -6.47
C GLN A 112 -5.71 15.56 -6.85
N ARG A 113 -4.81 15.72 -5.88
CA ARG A 113 -3.42 16.13 -6.08
C ARG A 113 -2.63 15.23 -7.01
N ASN A 114 -2.94 13.94 -7.04
CA ASN A 114 -2.31 13.01 -7.98
C ASN A 114 -2.90 13.18 -9.37
N LYS A 115 -4.19 13.44 -9.48
CA LYS A 115 -4.87 13.75 -10.73
C LYS A 115 -4.29 14.98 -11.42
N ASP A 116 -4.17 16.09 -10.70
CA ASP A 116 -3.72 17.36 -11.25
C ASP A 116 -2.24 17.36 -11.63
N ARG A 117 -1.44 16.56 -10.94
CA ARG A 117 0.01 16.46 -11.16
C ARG A 117 0.41 15.42 -12.22
N PHE A 118 -0.45 14.43 -12.46
CA PHE A 118 -0.16 13.32 -13.38
C PHE A 118 -1.17 13.23 -14.53
N SER A 119 -2.05 14.21 -14.67
CA SER A 119 -3.14 14.21 -15.64
C SER A 119 -2.69 14.04 -17.09
N ASN A 120 -1.44 14.34 -17.40
CA ASN A 120 -0.89 14.23 -18.74
C ASN A 120 0.19 13.16 -18.89
N THR A 121 0.46 12.38 -17.84
CA THR A 121 1.50 11.34 -17.90
C THR A 121 1.07 10.15 -17.06
N THR A 122 1.08 8.99 -17.65
CA THR A 122 0.91 7.69 -16.98
C THR A 122 2.08 7.36 -16.03
N ARG A 123 2.78 8.36 -15.54
CA ARG A 123 4.05 8.23 -14.86
C ARG A 123 3.95 8.73 -13.43
N TYR A 124 4.28 7.87 -12.48
CA TYR A 124 4.39 8.25 -11.08
C TYR A 124 5.75 8.89 -10.80
N ARG A 125 5.73 10.08 -10.19
CA ARG A 125 6.95 10.70 -9.67
C ARG A 125 7.11 10.35 -8.20
N PHE A 126 8.31 9.96 -7.81
CA PHE A 126 8.63 9.82 -6.39
C PHE A 126 8.60 11.17 -5.71
N ARG A 127 7.97 11.19 -4.55
CA ARG A 127 8.07 12.30 -3.61
C ARG A 127 9.10 11.95 -2.56
N GLY A 128 10.11 12.79 -2.42
CA GLY A 128 10.95 12.82 -1.24
C GLY A 128 10.37 13.76 -0.19
N ILE A 129 10.70 13.51 1.05
CA ILE A 129 10.47 14.47 2.14
C ILE A 129 11.85 14.96 2.55
N TYR A 130 12.07 16.26 2.46
CA TYR A 130 13.31 16.89 2.90
C TYR A 130 13.10 17.47 4.29
N PRO A 131 13.71 16.90 5.33
CA PRO A 131 13.65 17.45 6.67
C PRO A 131 14.65 18.58 6.81
N PHE A 132 14.25 19.70 7.37
CA PHE A 132 15.18 20.72 7.82
C PHE A 132 14.80 21.26 9.21
N TYR A 133 15.81 21.59 9.98
CA TYR A 133 15.63 22.13 11.32
C TYR A 133 15.79 23.65 11.31
N SER A 134 14.77 24.38 11.76
CA SER A 134 14.83 25.82 11.92
C SER A 134 15.36 26.18 13.29
N THR A 135 16.53 26.74 13.37
CA THR A 135 17.12 27.24 14.61
C THR A 135 16.35 28.42 15.19
N ALA A 136 15.67 29.19 14.33
CA ALA A 136 14.87 30.33 14.76
C ALA A 136 13.59 29.93 15.52
N THR A 137 13.00 28.79 15.17
CA THR A 137 11.75 28.31 15.78
C THR A 137 11.94 27.08 16.67
N GLY A 138 13.12 26.46 16.66
CA GLY A 138 13.41 25.22 17.38
C GLY A 138 12.59 24.01 16.88
N LYS A 139 12.12 24.03 15.61
CA LYS A 139 11.25 23.00 15.06
C LYS A 139 11.79 22.39 13.79
N TRP A 140 11.43 21.13 13.58
CA TRP A 140 11.62 20.45 12.30
C TRP A 140 10.49 20.79 11.35
N PHE A 141 10.87 21.06 10.11
CA PHE A 141 9.98 21.23 8.97
C PHE A 141 10.24 20.11 7.95
N PHE A 142 9.21 19.74 7.22
CA PHE A 142 9.26 18.64 6.25
C PHE A 142 8.65 19.13 4.93
N ASP A 143 9.51 19.45 3.99
CA ASP A 143 9.08 19.88 2.66
C ASP A 143 8.97 18.69 1.73
N VAL A 144 7.89 18.67 0.94
CA VAL A 144 7.76 17.69 -0.13
C VAL A 144 8.61 18.13 -1.30
N CYS A 145 9.62 17.34 -1.60
CA CYS A 145 10.52 17.60 -2.71
C CYS A 145 10.24 16.68 -3.90
N PHE A 146 10.35 17.26 -5.09
CA PHE A 146 10.29 16.56 -6.36
C PHE A 146 11.66 16.75 -7.05
N ASN A 147 12.23 15.67 -7.57
CA ASN A 147 13.43 15.74 -8.43
C ASN A 147 14.70 16.31 -7.78
N TYR A 148 15.19 15.64 -6.76
CA TYR A 148 16.51 15.97 -6.20
C TYR A 148 17.67 15.17 -6.78
N THR A 149 17.48 14.43 -7.83
CA THR A 149 18.58 13.70 -8.43
C THR A 149 18.90 14.23 -9.81
N THR A 150 20.17 14.53 -10.03
CA THR A 150 20.77 14.77 -11.34
C THR A 150 20.62 13.58 -12.31
N ALA A 151 20.01 12.49 -11.88
CA ALA A 151 19.79 11.28 -12.64
C ALA A 151 18.47 11.25 -13.45
N GLY A 152 17.81 12.39 -13.58
CA GLY A 152 16.56 12.51 -14.31
C GLY A 152 15.33 12.00 -13.54
N ASP A 153 14.18 12.38 -14.02
CA ASP A 153 12.89 11.91 -13.49
C ASP A 153 12.81 10.38 -13.63
N LYS A 154 12.85 9.66 -12.53
CA LYS A 154 12.51 8.24 -12.51
C LYS A 154 11.00 8.12 -12.52
N ASP A 155 10.45 8.11 -13.69
CA ASP A 155 9.06 7.80 -13.88
C ASP A 155 8.84 6.31 -13.81
N PHE A 156 7.98 5.86 -12.91
CA PHE A 156 7.46 4.51 -12.95
C PHE A 156 6.24 4.50 -13.87
N GLY A 157 6.46 4.24 -15.12
CA GLY A 157 5.38 3.94 -16.06
C GLY A 157 4.73 2.60 -15.70
N TYR A 158 3.89 2.56 -14.67
CA TYR A 158 3.18 1.36 -14.29
C TYR A 158 1.93 1.23 -15.16
N THR A 159 1.84 0.14 -15.88
CA THR A 159 0.71 -0.19 -16.75
C THR A 159 -0.09 -1.37 -16.18
N PRO A 160 -1.31 -1.65 -16.67
CA PRO A 160 -2.06 -2.84 -16.26
C PRO A 160 -1.29 -4.16 -16.45
N VAL A 161 -0.39 -4.21 -17.40
CA VAL A 161 0.45 -5.38 -17.66
C VAL A 161 1.45 -5.64 -16.53
N ASP A 162 1.92 -4.58 -15.87
CA ASP A 162 2.94 -4.68 -14.82
C ASP A 162 2.45 -5.31 -13.52
N TYR A 163 1.15 -5.55 -13.38
CA TYR A 163 0.60 -6.36 -12.29
C TYR A 163 0.98 -7.83 -12.39
N TYR A 164 1.30 -8.30 -13.57
CA TYR A 164 1.67 -9.68 -13.83
C TYR A 164 3.17 -9.78 -14.07
N PHE A 165 3.78 -10.83 -13.56
CA PHE A 165 5.15 -11.16 -13.95
C PHE A 165 5.08 -11.95 -15.26
N SER A 166 5.99 -11.65 -16.20
CA SER A 166 6.15 -12.50 -17.37
C SER A 166 6.60 -13.90 -16.94
N ILE A 167 6.07 -14.91 -17.61
CA ILE A 167 6.61 -16.26 -17.50
C ILE A 167 7.92 -16.27 -18.30
N PRO A 168 9.02 -16.83 -17.75
CA PRO A 168 10.27 -16.89 -18.51
C PRO A 168 10.05 -17.58 -19.85
N ASP A 169 10.55 -16.99 -20.94
CA ASP A 169 10.34 -17.50 -22.29
C ASP A 169 10.82 -18.95 -22.47
N GLY A 170 11.88 -19.33 -21.72
CA GLY A 170 12.36 -20.70 -21.69
C GLY A 170 11.37 -21.70 -21.09
N GLU A 171 10.42 -21.28 -20.28
CA GLU A 171 9.37 -22.15 -19.74
C GLU A 171 8.17 -22.19 -20.68
N VAL A 172 7.79 -21.06 -21.27
CA VAL A 172 6.73 -21.01 -22.30
C VAL A 172 7.09 -21.90 -23.49
N SER A 173 8.33 -21.84 -23.95
CA SER A 173 8.79 -22.63 -25.10
C SER A 173 8.88 -24.15 -24.84
N LYS A 174 8.95 -24.59 -23.58
CA LYS A 174 9.01 -26.01 -23.22
C LYS A 174 7.65 -26.69 -23.15
N SER A 175 6.58 -25.94 -23.05
CA SER A 175 5.25 -26.51 -22.83
C SER A 175 4.23 -25.87 -23.77
N PRO A 176 3.58 -26.65 -24.65
CA PRO A 176 2.58 -26.12 -25.58
C PRO A 176 1.26 -25.71 -24.92
N VAL A 177 1.12 -25.93 -23.61
CA VAL A 177 -0.07 -25.57 -22.82
C VAL A 177 0.14 -24.34 -21.93
N ILE A 178 1.33 -23.76 -21.95
CA ILE A 178 1.64 -22.55 -21.19
C ILE A 178 1.62 -21.37 -22.15
N ASP A 179 0.61 -20.52 -22.00
CA ASP A 179 0.55 -19.25 -22.67
C ASP A 179 1.22 -18.16 -21.84
N GLN A 180 1.84 -17.20 -22.52
CA GLN A 180 2.41 -16.02 -21.87
C GLN A 180 1.31 -15.18 -21.22
N GLN A 181 1.67 -14.42 -20.19
CA GLN A 181 0.76 -13.46 -19.57
C GLN A 181 0.21 -12.47 -20.62
N PRO A 182 -1.07 -12.04 -20.48
CA PRO A 182 -1.68 -11.13 -21.45
C PRO A 182 -0.84 -9.88 -21.71
N ASN A 183 -0.68 -9.52 -22.97
CA ASN A 183 0.07 -8.33 -23.43
C ASN A 183 1.57 -8.34 -23.11
N ARG A 184 2.18 -9.51 -22.96
CA ARG A 184 3.62 -9.71 -22.78
C ARG A 184 4.23 -10.44 -23.96
#